data_d26e5f67189361fb38293e7278366c96
#
_entry.id   d26e5f67189361fb38293e7278366c96
#
_cell.length_a   1.000
_cell.length_b   1.000
_cell.length_c   1.000
_cell.angle_alpha   90.00
_cell.angle_beta   90.00
_cell.angle_gamma   90.00
#
_symmetry.space_group_name_H-M   'P 1'
#
loop_
_entity.id
_entity.type
_entity.pdbx_description
1 polymer ?
#
loop_
_entity_poly.entity_id
_entity_poly.type
_entity_poly.pdbx_seq_one_letter_code
_entity_poly.pdbx_strand_id
1 'polypeptide(L)'
;LKSDHSIAFFLKTILSNYNRDEIEIYLFSNQINTDSISPKISGLVHKTIDISKLNDLNALNKIRQFNLDIMIDVMGYTSRNRIGLFKNRVAKKQVLWMGYCNTSGLKNMDYIIADRNLIYENEKDLYSERVIYLPEIWNTHCGFDFERKETPPPLIKNNYITFRSFNNPAKINENVIDCWSNILKRVKDSKLIIKCSDDKKKFDR
;
A
#
# COMPACT_ATOMS: atom_id res chain seq x y z
N LEU A 1 4.97 -2.13 -10.70
CA LEU A 1 4.57 -0.92 -9.96
C LEU A 1 4.36 0.22 -10.95
N LYS A 2 3.15 0.78 -11.04
CA LYS A 2 2.96 2.02 -11.81
C LYS A 2 3.73 3.16 -11.12
N SER A 3 4.20 4.16 -11.89
CA SER A 3 5.00 5.30 -11.46
C SER A 3 4.51 6.02 -10.20
N ASP A 4 3.23 5.95 -9.94
CA ASP A 4 2.56 6.66 -8.87
C ASP A 4 1.86 5.71 -7.89
N HIS A 5 2.29 4.44 -7.83
CA HIS A 5 1.71 3.50 -6.88
C HIS A 5 2.33 3.73 -5.49
N SER A 6 1.50 3.92 -4.47
CA SER A 6 1.92 4.18 -3.08
C SER A 6 2.98 3.19 -2.56
N ILE A 7 2.90 1.93 -2.95
CA ILE A 7 3.87 0.88 -2.61
C ILE A 7 5.29 1.23 -3.01
N ALA A 8 5.49 1.91 -4.13
CA ALA A 8 6.83 2.30 -4.59
C ALA A 8 7.50 3.30 -3.64
N PHE A 9 6.71 4.25 -3.11
CA PHE A 9 7.19 5.21 -2.11
C PHE A 9 7.51 4.55 -0.76
N PHE A 10 6.77 3.51 -0.40
CA PHE A 10 7.04 2.73 0.82
C PHE A 10 8.30 1.88 0.67
N LEU A 11 8.41 1.12 -0.44
CA LEU A 11 9.55 0.25 -0.71
C LEU A 11 10.86 1.02 -0.86
N LYS A 12 10.87 2.18 -1.50
CA LYS A 12 12.08 2.96 -1.74
C LYS A 12 12.87 3.21 -0.46
N THR A 13 12.20 3.62 0.63
CA THR A 13 12.87 3.87 1.91
C THR A 13 13.54 2.61 2.45
N ILE A 14 12.85 1.48 2.43
CA ILE A 14 13.36 0.21 2.94
C ILE A 14 14.54 -0.26 2.11
N LEU A 15 14.38 -0.28 0.79
CA LEU A 15 15.39 -0.73 -0.15
C LEU A 15 16.62 0.18 -0.21
N SER A 16 16.52 1.42 0.27
CA SER A 16 17.66 2.33 0.39
C SER A 16 18.44 2.16 1.69
N ASN A 17 17.91 1.42 2.68
CA ASN A 17 18.47 1.38 4.03
C ASN A 17 18.71 -0.04 4.57
N TYR A 18 18.55 -1.10 3.77
CA TYR A 18 18.85 -2.45 4.23
C TYR A 18 20.37 -2.77 4.13
N ASN A 19 20.82 -3.69 4.95
CA ASN A 19 22.21 -4.15 4.93
C ASN A 19 22.41 -5.14 3.77
N ARG A 20 23.15 -4.72 2.73
CA ARG A 20 23.41 -5.50 1.52
C ARG A 20 24.41 -6.65 1.73
N ASP A 21 25.18 -6.60 2.79
CA ASP A 21 26.13 -7.67 3.11
C ASP A 21 25.46 -8.87 3.79
N GLU A 22 24.27 -8.66 4.36
CA GLU A 22 23.52 -9.69 5.07
C GLU A 22 22.29 -10.17 4.31
N ILE A 23 21.70 -9.32 3.44
CA ILE A 23 20.42 -9.58 2.81
C ILE A 23 20.50 -9.38 1.30
N GLU A 24 20.16 -10.41 0.55
CA GLU A 24 19.95 -10.33 -0.89
C GLU A 24 18.46 -10.14 -1.21
N ILE A 25 18.13 -9.06 -1.91
CA ILE A 25 16.75 -8.77 -2.30
C ILE A 25 16.52 -9.00 -3.77
N TYR A 26 15.54 -9.83 -4.10
CA TYR A 26 15.05 -10.12 -5.44
C TYR A 26 13.66 -9.52 -5.62
N LEU A 27 13.48 -8.68 -6.63
CA LEU A 27 12.20 -8.04 -6.94
C LEU A 27 11.51 -8.78 -8.11
N PHE A 28 10.39 -9.43 -7.83
CA PHE A 28 9.54 -10.04 -8.88
C PHE A 28 8.50 -9.02 -9.34
N SER A 29 8.68 -8.51 -10.54
CA SER A 29 7.83 -7.48 -11.11
C SER A 29 6.70 -8.09 -11.95
N ASN A 30 5.45 -7.73 -11.63
CA ASN A 30 4.27 -8.09 -12.42
C ASN A 30 3.79 -6.91 -13.28
N GLN A 31 4.70 -6.10 -13.79
CA GLN A 31 4.37 -4.89 -14.51
C GLN A 31 4.75 -4.99 -15.98
N ILE A 32 3.82 -4.60 -16.86
CA ILE A 32 4.00 -4.65 -18.31
C ILE A 32 4.71 -3.38 -18.83
N ASN A 33 4.59 -2.25 -18.13
CA ASN A 33 5.15 -0.96 -18.55
C ASN A 33 6.15 -0.43 -17.53
N THR A 34 7.28 0.07 -18.03
CA THR A 34 8.28 0.80 -17.23
C THR A 34 7.77 2.21 -16.91
N ASP A 35 7.85 2.60 -15.66
CA ASP A 35 7.58 3.94 -15.17
C ASP A 35 8.85 4.59 -14.61
N SER A 36 8.76 5.85 -14.19
CA SER A 36 9.90 6.63 -13.70
C SER A 36 10.48 6.13 -12.36
N ILE A 37 9.74 5.34 -11.58
CA ILE A 37 10.16 4.86 -10.24
C ILE A 37 10.73 3.45 -10.33
N SER A 38 10.23 2.61 -11.24
CA SER A 38 10.71 1.23 -11.40
C SER A 38 12.23 1.12 -11.62
N PRO A 39 12.87 1.96 -12.47
CA PRO A 39 14.33 1.93 -12.59
C PRO A 39 15.05 2.31 -11.30
N LYS A 40 14.54 3.28 -10.54
CA LYS A 40 15.12 3.69 -9.26
C LYS A 40 15.08 2.57 -8.23
N ILE A 41 13.96 1.84 -8.15
CA ILE A 41 13.81 0.68 -7.26
C ILE A 41 14.67 -0.49 -7.73
N SER A 42 14.74 -0.76 -9.03
CA SER A 42 15.54 -1.84 -9.60
C SER A 42 17.05 -1.69 -9.30
N GLY A 43 17.54 -0.45 -9.19
CA GLY A 43 18.93 -0.18 -8.80
C GLY A 43 19.22 -0.40 -7.30
N LEU A 44 18.18 -0.55 -6.47
CA LEU A 44 18.31 -0.75 -5.03
C LEU A 44 18.32 -2.23 -4.62
N VAL A 45 18.01 -3.14 -5.52
CA VAL A 45 17.92 -4.59 -5.25
C VAL A 45 19.03 -5.36 -5.98
N HIS A 46 19.28 -6.61 -5.56
CA HIS A 46 20.27 -7.47 -6.24
C HIS A 46 19.84 -7.80 -7.66
N LYS A 47 18.57 -8.12 -7.86
CA LYS A 47 18.04 -8.47 -9.17
C LYS A 47 16.55 -8.19 -9.27
N THR A 48 16.13 -7.66 -10.42
CA THR A 48 14.72 -7.55 -10.80
C THR A 48 14.39 -8.63 -11.83
N ILE A 49 13.31 -9.36 -11.59
CA ILE A 49 12.83 -10.47 -12.41
C ILE A 49 11.44 -10.12 -12.93
N ASP A 50 11.28 -9.99 -14.22
CA ASP A 50 9.97 -9.78 -14.84
C ASP A 50 9.19 -11.11 -14.91
N ILE A 51 8.01 -11.12 -14.28
CA ILE A 51 7.05 -12.23 -14.32
C ILE A 51 5.71 -11.81 -14.95
N SER A 52 5.61 -10.60 -15.49
CA SER A 52 4.37 -10.01 -15.99
C SER A 52 3.72 -10.80 -17.13
N LYS A 53 4.53 -11.43 -17.97
CA LYS A 53 4.08 -12.26 -19.10
C LYS A 53 3.92 -13.74 -18.77
N LEU A 54 4.26 -14.16 -17.54
CA LEU A 54 4.16 -15.54 -17.11
C LEU A 54 2.77 -15.81 -16.53
N ASN A 55 2.18 -16.97 -16.87
CA ASN A 55 1.05 -17.49 -16.11
C ASN A 55 1.49 -17.88 -14.68
N ASP A 56 0.56 -18.19 -13.80
CA ASP A 56 0.86 -18.45 -12.39
C ASP A 56 1.78 -19.66 -12.20
N LEU A 57 1.60 -20.72 -12.98
CA LEU A 57 2.44 -21.92 -12.88
C LEU A 57 3.90 -21.62 -13.29
N ASN A 58 4.09 -20.92 -14.38
CA ASN A 58 5.41 -20.54 -14.86
C ASN A 58 6.09 -19.52 -13.92
N ALA A 59 5.31 -18.58 -13.36
CA ALA A 59 5.80 -17.65 -12.36
C ALA A 59 6.24 -18.37 -11.07
N LEU A 60 5.46 -19.33 -10.57
CA LEU A 60 5.82 -20.19 -9.44
C LEU A 60 7.14 -20.92 -9.68
N ASN A 61 7.26 -21.59 -10.83
CA ASN A 61 8.47 -22.33 -11.18
C ASN A 61 9.68 -21.40 -11.28
N LYS A 62 9.49 -20.20 -11.82
CA LYS A 62 10.54 -19.19 -11.92
C LYS A 62 10.99 -18.69 -10.54
N ILE A 63 10.05 -18.39 -9.65
CA ILE A 63 10.35 -17.93 -8.28
C ILE A 63 11.11 -19.00 -7.50
N ARG A 64 10.67 -20.25 -7.57
CA ARG A 64 11.29 -21.37 -6.86
C ARG A 64 12.75 -21.62 -7.22
N GLN A 65 13.19 -21.22 -8.41
CA GLN A 65 14.60 -21.33 -8.85
C GLN A 65 15.55 -20.51 -7.96
N PHE A 66 15.05 -19.49 -7.25
CA PHE A 66 15.85 -18.63 -6.38
C PHE A 66 16.02 -19.18 -4.97
N ASN A 67 15.33 -20.25 -4.60
CA ASN A 67 15.40 -20.88 -3.26
C ASN A 67 15.33 -19.87 -2.11
N LEU A 68 14.32 -19.02 -2.14
CA LEU A 68 14.17 -17.89 -1.23
C LEU A 68 13.92 -18.34 0.22
N ASP A 69 14.53 -17.65 1.17
CA ASP A 69 14.22 -17.81 2.58
C ASP A 69 12.85 -17.18 2.91
N ILE A 70 12.63 -15.96 2.42
CA ILE A 70 11.40 -15.21 2.67
C ILE A 70 10.85 -14.67 1.35
N MET A 71 9.56 -14.83 1.12
CA MET A 71 8.84 -14.15 0.05
C MET A 71 7.80 -13.22 0.65
N ILE A 72 7.85 -11.94 0.25
CA ILE A 72 6.95 -10.91 0.77
C ILE A 72 5.95 -10.53 -0.32
N ASP A 73 4.65 -10.64 -0.03
CA ASP A 73 3.61 -10.04 -0.85
C ASP A 73 3.35 -8.61 -0.39
N VAL A 74 3.52 -7.67 -1.30
CA VAL A 74 3.32 -6.23 -1.03
C VAL A 74 2.03 -5.68 -1.64
N MET A 75 1.16 -6.55 -2.16
CA MET A 75 -0.05 -6.13 -2.88
C MET A 75 -1.34 -6.62 -2.21
N GLY A 76 -1.33 -7.80 -1.61
CA GLY A 76 -2.54 -8.43 -1.10
C GLY A 76 -3.64 -8.53 -2.16
N TYR A 77 -4.88 -8.28 -1.80
CA TYR A 77 -6.03 -8.31 -2.71
C TYR A 77 -6.27 -7.00 -3.48
N THR A 78 -5.27 -6.17 -3.62
CA THR A 78 -5.40 -4.94 -4.44
C THR A 78 -5.42 -5.25 -5.93
N SER A 79 -5.75 -4.26 -6.76
CA SER A 79 -5.84 -4.45 -8.21
C SER A 79 -4.54 -4.95 -8.83
N ARG A 80 -4.64 -5.95 -9.73
CA ARG A 80 -3.52 -6.58 -10.44
C ARG A 80 -2.53 -7.30 -9.52
N ASN A 81 -2.99 -7.76 -8.37
CA ASN A 81 -2.19 -8.60 -7.48
C ASN A 81 -1.90 -9.98 -8.09
N ARG A 82 -0.97 -10.68 -7.49
CA ARG A 82 -0.63 -12.08 -7.78
C ARG A 82 -0.65 -12.92 -6.49
N ILE A 83 -1.52 -12.56 -5.54
CA ILE A 83 -1.61 -13.24 -4.24
C ILE A 83 -1.94 -14.73 -4.40
N GLY A 84 -2.55 -15.11 -5.51
CA GLY A 84 -2.80 -16.52 -5.86
C GLY A 84 -1.53 -17.38 -5.91
N LEU A 85 -0.35 -16.80 -6.17
CA LEU A 85 0.93 -17.51 -6.12
C LEU A 85 1.23 -18.05 -4.71
N PHE A 86 0.81 -17.31 -3.67
CA PHE A 86 1.03 -17.66 -2.26
C PHE A 86 0.11 -18.75 -1.73
N LYS A 87 -0.85 -19.24 -2.54
CA LYS A 87 -1.56 -20.51 -2.26
C LYS A 87 -0.61 -21.70 -2.27
N ASN A 88 0.52 -21.54 -2.95
CA ASN A 88 1.59 -22.53 -3.00
C ASN A 88 2.77 -22.06 -2.14
N ARG A 89 3.62 -22.99 -1.69
CA ARG A 89 4.86 -22.65 -0.99
C ARG A 89 5.93 -22.27 -2.05
N VAL A 90 6.33 -21.01 -2.08
CA VAL A 90 7.35 -20.46 -2.98
C VAL A 90 8.63 -20.05 -2.28
N ALA A 91 8.60 -19.98 -0.95
CA ALA A 91 9.75 -19.70 -0.08
C ALA A 91 9.60 -20.44 1.25
N LYS A 92 10.65 -20.50 2.08
CA LYS A 92 10.60 -21.12 3.42
C LYS A 92 9.58 -20.42 4.31
N LYS A 93 9.47 -19.08 4.19
CA LYS A 93 8.47 -18.24 4.86
C LYS A 93 7.79 -17.31 3.86
N GLN A 94 6.50 -17.11 4.05
CA GLN A 94 5.68 -16.20 3.23
C GLN A 94 5.04 -15.15 4.11
N VAL A 95 5.15 -13.89 3.72
CA VAL A 95 4.81 -12.74 4.56
C VAL A 95 3.94 -11.77 3.77
N LEU A 96 2.87 -11.30 4.38
CA LEU A 96 2.07 -10.19 3.85
C LEU A 96 2.54 -8.88 4.50
N TRP A 97 2.89 -7.89 3.69
CA TRP A 97 3.35 -6.61 4.22
C TRP A 97 3.08 -5.44 3.28
N MET A 98 2.72 -4.32 3.88
CA MET A 98 2.80 -2.96 3.34
C MET A 98 1.65 -2.51 2.40
N GLY A 99 1.16 -3.33 1.48
CA GLY A 99 0.16 -2.88 0.51
C GLY A 99 -1.29 -3.26 0.83
N TYR A 100 -1.46 -4.16 1.77
CA TYR A 100 -2.76 -4.69 2.19
C TYR A 100 -2.74 -4.96 3.69
N CYS A 101 -3.68 -4.36 4.40
CA CYS A 101 -3.67 -4.34 5.87
C CYS A 101 -4.68 -5.29 6.51
N ASN A 102 -5.21 -6.26 5.77
CA ASN A 102 -6.13 -7.26 6.29
C ASN A 102 -5.59 -8.67 6.01
N THR A 103 -6.16 -9.69 6.66
CA THR A 103 -5.78 -11.08 6.44
C THR A 103 -5.88 -11.48 4.97
N SER A 104 -4.95 -12.31 4.53
CA SER A 104 -5.04 -12.94 3.20
C SER A 104 -5.98 -14.14 3.19
N GLY A 105 -6.26 -14.75 4.34
CA GLY A 105 -7.01 -15.99 4.45
C GLY A 105 -6.31 -17.21 3.83
N LEU A 106 -5.01 -17.09 3.50
CA LEU A 106 -4.25 -18.15 2.82
C LEU A 106 -3.52 -19.03 3.82
N LYS A 107 -3.75 -20.35 3.77
CA LYS A 107 -3.09 -21.33 4.65
C LYS A 107 -1.55 -21.28 4.58
N ASN A 108 -0.99 -20.90 3.45
CA ASN A 108 0.45 -20.87 3.24
C ASN A 108 1.07 -19.46 3.44
N MET A 109 0.29 -18.46 3.85
CA MET A 109 0.82 -17.18 4.29
C MET A 109 1.14 -17.30 5.78
N ASP A 110 2.42 -17.22 6.15
CA ASP A 110 2.86 -17.51 7.52
C ASP A 110 2.67 -16.30 8.45
N TYR A 111 2.95 -15.10 7.93
CA TYR A 111 3.01 -13.89 8.74
C TYR A 111 2.36 -12.70 8.04
N ILE A 112 1.85 -11.78 8.85
CA ILE A 112 1.53 -10.41 8.46
C ILE A 112 2.33 -9.45 9.33
N ILE A 113 2.99 -8.47 8.69
CA ILE A 113 3.69 -7.40 9.42
C ILE A 113 2.74 -6.24 9.65
N ALA A 114 2.63 -5.81 10.89
CA ALA A 114 1.72 -4.77 11.34
C ALA A 114 2.38 -3.89 12.42
N ASP A 115 1.64 -2.93 12.92
CA ASP A 115 1.88 -2.25 14.20
C ASP A 115 0.62 -2.33 15.08
N ARG A 116 0.72 -1.86 16.31
CA ARG A 116 -0.37 -1.94 17.28
C ARG A 116 -1.54 -0.99 17.00
N ASN A 117 -1.38 -0.03 16.08
CA ASN A 117 -2.47 0.85 15.63
C ASN A 117 -3.20 0.29 14.42
N LEU A 118 -2.55 -0.61 13.67
CA LEU A 118 -3.13 -1.27 12.51
C LEU A 118 -3.93 -2.53 12.90
N ILE A 119 -3.35 -3.38 13.74
CA ILE A 119 -3.99 -4.60 14.24
C ILE A 119 -3.92 -4.56 15.76
N TYR A 120 -5.06 -4.45 16.41
CA TYR A 120 -5.11 -4.49 17.88
C TYR A 120 -4.83 -5.89 18.42
N GLU A 121 -4.34 -5.96 19.64
CA GLU A 121 -3.97 -7.23 20.29
C GLU A 121 -5.14 -8.22 20.34
N ASN A 122 -6.35 -7.74 20.59
CA ASN A 122 -7.58 -8.52 20.64
C ASN A 122 -8.17 -8.86 19.25
N GLU A 123 -7.55 -8.42 18.16
CA GLU A 123 -7.99 -8.71 16.80
C GLU A 123 -7.13 -9.77 16.11
N LYS A 124 -6.05 -10.23 16.72
CA LYS A 124 -5.12 -11.20 16.13
C LYS A 124 -5.79 -12.47 15.65
N ASP A 125 -6.78 -12.95 16.38
CA ASP A 125 -7.50 -14.18 16.06
C ASP A 125 -8.39 -14.05 14.80
N LEU A 126 -8.58 -12.85 14.29
CA LEU A 126 -9.27 -12.59 13.02
C LEU A 126 -8.35 -12.78 11.80
N TYR A 127 -7.05 -12.97 12.01
CA TYR A 127 -6.05 -13.14 10.98
C TYR A 127 -5.62 -14.59 10.86
N SER A 128 -5.52 -15.10 9.65
CA SER A 128 -4.99 -16.44 9.39
C SER A 128 -3.46 -16.50 9.53
N GLU A 129 -2.81 -15.36 9.42
CA GLU A 129 -1.38 -15.16 9.56
C GLU A 129 -1.00 -14.87 11.01
N ARG A 130 0.21 -15.30 11.40
CA ARG A 130 0.79 -14.85 12.65
C ARG A 130 1.20 -13.38 12.54
N VAL A 131 0.66 -12.51 13.41
CA VAL A 131 0.98 -11.08 13.41
C VAL A 131 2.36 -10.83 13.99
N ILE A 132 3.21 -10.12 13.24
CA ILE A 132 4.50 -9.59 13.70
C ILE A 132 4.35 -8.07 13.82
N TYR A 133 4.54 -7.55 15.03
CA TYR A 133 4.49 -6.12 15.28
C TYR A 133 5.84 -5.46 15.10
N LEU A 134 5.88 -4.43 14.27
CA LEU A 134 6.97 -3.45 14.29
C LEU A 134 6.80 -2.51 15.49
N PRO A 135 7.91 -1.99 16.06
CA PRO A 135 7.85 -1.20 17.29
C PRO A 135 7.10 0.12 17.15
N GLU A 136 7.21 0.77 16.00
CA GLU A 136 6.66 2.11 15.76
C GLU A 136 5.50 2.07 14.75
N ILE A 137 5.81 1.95 13.47
CA ILE A 137 4.84 2.00 12.38
C ILE A 137 5.10 0.88 11.37
N TRP A 138 4.03 0.26 10.88
CA TRP A 138 4.11 -0.90 9.98
C TRP A 138 4.59 -0.57 8.57
N ASN A 139 4.52 0.68 8.13
CA ASN A 139 5.00 1.11 6.84
C ASN A 139 5.83 2.40 6.93
N THR A 140 6.46 2.78 5.83
CA THR A 140 7.28 3.98 5.71
C THR A 140 7.00 4.68 4.39
N HIS A 141 7.33 5.96 4.27
CA HIS A 141 7.14 6.75 3.05
C HIS A 141 8.37 7.63 2.81
N CYS A 142 8.96 7.53 1.62
CA CYS A 142 10.18 8.28 1.29
C CYS A 142 9.96 9.79 1.07
N GLY A 143 8.74 10.29 1.20
CA GLY A 143 8.41 11.66 0.83
C GLY A 143 8.24 11.84 -0.68
N PHE A 144 8.12 13.08 -1.09
CA PHE A 144 8.03 13.48 -2.49
C PHE A 144 9.26 14.33 -2.86
N ASP A 145 9.75 14.19 -4.08
CA ASP A 145 10.91 14.93 -4.61
C ASP A 145 10.51 16.35 -5.04
N PHE A 146 9.73 17.07 -4.23
CA PHE A 146 9.41 18.47 -4.46
C PHE A 146 9.54 19.29 -3.17
N GLU A 147 10.02 20.51 -3.33
CA GLU A 147 10.16 21.46 -2.23
C GLU A 147 8.77 21.93 -1.77
N ARG A 148 8.46 21.71 -0.49
CA ARG A 148 7.24 22.23 0.12
C ARG A 148 7.49 23.66 0.61
N LYS A 149 6.79 24.62 0.03
CA LYS A 149 6.71 25.95 0.63
C LYS A 149 5.68 25.90 1.76
N GLU A 150 6.10 26.23 2.96
CA GLU A 150 5.17 26.44 4.06
C GLU A 150 4.28 27.65 3.73
N THR A 151 2.99 27.44 3.81
CA THR A 151 1.99 28.48 3.61
C THR A 151 1.10 28.55 4.83
N PRO A 152 0.68 29.77 5.24
CA PRO A 152 -0.29 29.90 6.32
C PRO A 152 -1.55 29.06 6.05
N PRO A 153 -2.20 28.53 7.09
CA PRO A 153 -3.46 27.80 6.92
C PRO A 153 -4.48 28.62 6.13
N PRO A 154 -5.22 28.00 5.19
CA PRO A 154 -6.23 28.70 4.38
C PRO A 154 -7.26 29.48 5.20
N LEU A 155 -7.54 29.07 6.43
CA LEU A 155 -8.41 29.75 7.39
C LEU A 155 -7.99 31.21 7.60
N ILE A 156 -6.69 31.51 7.68
CA ILE A 156 -6.19 32.88 7.91
C ILE A 156 -6.58 33.82 6.75
N LYS A 157 -6.57 33.30 5.53
CA LYS A 157 -6.95 34.08 4.33
C LYS A 157 -8.46 34.09 4.11
N ASN A 158 -9.12 32.96 4.34
CA ASN A 158 -10.50 32.76 3.95
C ASN A 158 -11.51 33.09 5.04
N ASN A 159 -11.06 33.18 6.30
CA ASN A 159 -11.87 33.37 7.49
C ASN A 159 -12.95 32.30 7.71
N TYR A 160 -12.76 31.11 7.12
CA TYR A 160 -13.60 29.92 7.36
C TYR A 160 -12.77 28.65 7.24
N ILE A 161 -13.24 27.57 7.92
CA ILE A 161 -12.60 26.27 7.87
C ILE A 161 -12.94 25.54 6.56
N THR A 162 -11.92 24.94 5.93
CA THR A 162 -12.12 24.09 4.75
C THR A 162 -11.71 22.67 5.08
N PHE A 163 -12.69 21.77 5.14
CA PHE A 163 -12.47 20.32 5.21
C PHE A 163 -12.16 19.79 3.81
N ARG A 164 -11.35 18.72 3.71
CA ARG A 164 -11.00 18.12 2.41
C ARG A 164 -11.00 16.59 2.51
N SER A 165 -11.57 15.94 1.50
CA SER A 165 -11.46 14.50 1.32
C SER A 165 -10.95 14.20 -0.08
N PHE A 166 -9.77 13.56 -0.17
CA PHE A 166 -9.15 13.13 -1.43
C PHE A 166 -9.16 11.61 -1.56
N ASN A 167 -9.97 10.94 -0.75
CA ASN A 167 -10.16 9.50 -0.83
C ASN A 167 -10.85 9.07 -2.13
N ASN A 168 -10.76 7.76 -2.42
CA ASN A 168 -11.51 7.18 -3.51
C ASN A 168 -13.02 7.39 -3.29
N PRO A 169 -13.76 8.00 -4.23
CA PRO A 169 -15.19 8.26 -4.11
C PRO A 169 -16.05 7.00 -3.83
N ALA A 170 -15.57 5.81 -4.22
CA ALA A 170 -16.25 4.56 -3.92
C ALA A 170 -16.36 4.25 -2.41
N LYS A 171 -15.57 4.93 -1.56
CA LYS A 171 -15.64 4.82 -0.09
C LYS A 171 -16.66 5.77 0.53
N ILE A 172 -17.24 6.69 -0.25
CA ILE A 172 -18.22 7.66 0.23
C ILE A 172 -19.60 7.00 0.16
N ASN A 173 -20.13 6.64 1.30
CA ASN A 173 -21.46 6.07 1.49
C ASN A 173 -22.35 7.03 2.30
N GLU A 174 -23.62 6.69 2.49
CA GLU A 174 -24.60 7.52 3.21
C GLU A 174 -24.14 7.87 4.62
N ASN A 175 -23.58 6.92 5.37
CA ASN A 175 -23.09 7.16 6.74
C ASN A 175 -21.95 8.20 6.76
N VAL A 176 -21.08 8.17 5.77
CA VAL A 176 -19.99 9.16 5.63
C VAL A 176 -20.57 10.54 5.32
N ILE A 177 -21.56 10.62 4.42
CA ILE A 177 -22.24 11.87 4.07
C ILE A 177 -22.94 12.45 5.28
N ASP A 178 -23.66 11.65 6.05
CA ASP A 178 -24.35 12.09 7.27
C ASP A 178 -23.37 12.59 8.31
N CYS A 179 -22.27 11.89 8.52
CA CYS A 179 -21.21 12.32 9.43
C CYS A 179 -20.65 13.69 9.01
N TRP A 180 -20.29 13.85 7.73
CA TRP A 180 -19.76 15.12 7.21
C TRP A 180 -20.79 16.24 7.26
N SER A 181 -22.06 15.96 6.98
CA SER A 181 -23.15 16.94 7.09
C SER A 181 -23.31 17.45 8.53
N ASN A 182 -23.21 16.56 9.50
CA ASN A 182 -23.25 16.92 10.91
C ASN A 182 -22.05 17.77 11.33
N ILE A 183 -20.85 17.49 10.80
CA ILE A 183 -19.65 18.31 11.03
C ILE A 183 -19.85 19.71 10.45
N LEU A 184 -20.33 19.83 9.20
CA LEU A 184 -20.55 21.11 8.55
C LEU A 184 -21.62 21.96 9.26
N LYS A 185 -22.68 21.34 9.78
CA LYS A 185 -23.69 22.02 10.60
C LYS A 185 -23.13 22.57 11.92
N ARG A 186 -22.18 21.85 12.53
CA ARG A 186 -21.56 22.26 13.81
C ARG A 186 -20.49 23.34 13.62
N VAL A 187 -19.80 23.36 12.50
CA VAL A 187 -18.75 24.34 12.20
C VAL A 187 -19.31 25.33 11.18
N LYS A 188 -19.84 26.44 11.71
CA LYS A 188 -20.48 27.49 10.88
C LYS A 188 -19.54 27.97 9.78
N ASP A 189 -20.11 28.28 8.64
CA ASP A 189 -19.44 28.82 7.44
C ASP A 189 -18.31 27.92 6.87
N SER A 190 -18.17 26.70 7.40
CA SER A 190 -17.18 25.76 6.87
C SER A 190 -17.57 25.21 5.49
N LYS A 191 -16.58 24.79 4.72
CA LYS A 191 -16.73 24.20 3.39
C LYS A 191 -16.08 22.82 3.33
N LEU A 192 -16.63 21.95 2.48
CA LEU A 192 -16.07 20.64 2.20
C LEU A 192 -15.66 20.56 0.72
N ILE A 193 -14.41 20.20 0.48
CA ILE A 193 -13.88 19.91 -0.86
C ILE A 193 -13.69 18.41 -0.99
N ILE A 194 -14.34 17.82 -1.99
CA ILE A 194 -14.22 16.39 -2.31
C ILE A 194 -13.53 16.27 -3.67
N LYS A 195 -12.46 15.47 -3.75
CA LYS A 195 -11.84 15.12 -5.03
C LYS A 195 -12.63 14.00 -5.68
N CYS A 196 -13.22 14.29 -6.85
CA CYS A 196 -13.84 13.28 -7.72
C CYS A 196 -12.95 13.04 -8.94
N SER A 197 -12.87 11.79 -9.41
CA SER A 197 -12.51 11.50 -10.78
C SER A 197 -13.71 11.88 -11.69
N ASP A 198 -13.49 12.22 -12.94
CA ASP A 198 -14.35 12.90 -13.92
C ASP A 198 -15.85 12.51 -14.07
N ASP A 199 -16.38 11.63 -13.25
CA ASP A 199 -17.80 11.28 -13.20
C ASP A 199 -18.59 12.27 -12.32
N LYS A 200 -18.78 13.50 -12.83
CA LYS A 200 -19.67 14.50 -12.22
C LYS A 200 -21.11 13.98 -12.01
N LYS A 201 -21.55 13.01 -12.80
CA LYS A 201 -22.93 12.45 -12.79
C LYS A 201 -23.31 11.66 -11.53
N LYS A 202 -22.38 11.33 -10.64
CA LYS A 202 -22.70 10.55 -9.42
C LYS A 202 -23.12 11.39 -8.21
N PHE A 203 -22.97 12.70 -8.27
CA PHE A 203 -23.22 13.59 -7.14
C PHE A 203 -24.41 14.55 -7.34
N ASP A 204 -25.10 14.46 -8.48
CA ASP A 204 -26.29 15.25 -8.81
C ASP A 204 -27.60 14.51 -8.42
N ARG A 205 -27.61 13.79 -7.29
CA ARG A 205 -28.82 13.15 -6.72
C ARG A 205 -29.13 13.65 -5.36
#